data_a982eb092fceff70f9f33b2f82962245
#
_entry.id   a982eb092fceff70f9f33b2f82962245
#
_cell.length_a   1.000
_cell.length_b   1.000
_cell.length_c   1.000
_cell.angle_alpha   90.00
_cell.angle_beta   90.00
_cell.angle_gamma   90.00
#
_symmetry.space_group_name_H-M   'P 1'
#
loop_
_entity.id
_entity.type
_entity.pdbx_description
1 polymer ?
#
loop_
_entity_poly.entity_id
_entity_poly.type
_entity_poly.pdbx_seq_one_letter_code
_entity_poly.pdbx_strand_id
1 'polypeptide(L)'
;MGKYTRRQFITSAGVGMAAVAGLGLAGCAPQTPADKAMANTGNGGTTFADTIAWDGEYDVVVIGFGGAGAVSACYAADAGAKVLLIDKAPQGMGGGNTRFCGQIILNSDDKEAMLAYNKAMAGDFAVDDELMDAYAEGLTQTKTMLRDFFGVPEENFLDWKEDSSAQPMIAMFVPEYPELEGGDALHVLTVSDNVCNSALWKTYRNKVMSMSDNIDVWYMSPATKLFQDPVSRAVIGVEIDKAGETVNIRAKNGVVMTIGGFENNKQMVEDFLGLTKSTPAGTLFNTGDGVKMAMGVGADLWHMEAYEGNCFALGGISFVVNEDQHAKTFNDLRNLSGSVIVVGNGGERNLREDVYNRHGHV
;
A
#
# COMPACT_ATOMS: atom_id res chain seq x y z
N MET A 1 -26.55 1.65 -17.40
CA MET A 1 -25.20 1.85 -16.90
C MET A 1 -25.08 3.29 -16.45
N GLY A 2 -25.20 3.53 -15.16
CA GLY A 2 -25.11 4.87 -14.58
C GLY A 2 -23.64 5.24 -14.41
N LYS A 3 -23.23 6.36 -14.99
CA LYS A 3 -21.89 6.91 -14.79
C LYS A 3 -21.77 7.36 -13.33
N TYR A 4 -20.94 6.69 -12.55
CA TYR A 4 -20.52 7.17 -11.24
C TYR A 4 -19.77 8.49 -11.42
N THR A 5 -20.27 9.55 -10.81
CA THR A 5 -19.61 10.86 -10.86
C THR A 5 -18.56 10.91 -9.75
N ARG A 6 -17.45 11.67 -9.98
CA ARG A 6 -16.38 11.95 -9.01
C ARG A 6 -16.90 12.29 -7.59
N ARG A 7 -18.05 12.95 -7.52
CA ARG A 7 -18.72 13.32 -6.28
C ARG A 7 -19.30 12.12 -5.52
N GLN A 8 -19.70 11.05 -6.19
CA GLN A 8 -20.29 9.87 -5.58
C GLN A 8 -19.24 8.95 -4.94
N PHE A 9 -18.04 8.90 -5.49
CA PHE A 9 -16.92 8.17 -4.86
C PHE A 9 -16.47 8.83 -3.55
N ILE A 10 -16.40 10.17 -3.52
CA ILE A 10 -16.04 10.93 -2.31
C ILE A 10 -17.17 10.89 -1.28
N THR A 11 -18.44 10.85 -1.71
CA THR A 11 -19.58 10.73 -0.79
C THR A 11 -19.79 9.32 -0.26
N SER A 12 -19.45 8.27 -0.96
CA SER A 12 -19.51 6.91 -0.39
C SER A 12 -18.43 6.65 0.66
N ALA A 13 -17.25 7.26 0.54
CA ALA A 13 -16.24 7.27 1.61
C ALA A 13 -16.58 8.23 2.77
N GLY A 14 -17.50 9.18 2.56
CA GLY A 14 -17.92 10.20 3.54
C GLY A 14 -19.31 10.01 4.13
N VAL A 15 -20.16 9.12 3.63
CA VAL A 15 -21.57 8.95 4.02
C VAL A 15 -21.78 7.87 5.09
N GLY A 16 -20.74 7.16 5.52
CA GLY A 16 -20.80 6.37 6.75
C GLY A 16 -21.03 7.20 8.04
N MET A 17 -21.05 8.54 7.95
CA MET A 17 -21.16 9.44 9.12
C MET A 17 -22.35 10.40 9.16
N ALA A 18 -23.34 10.29 8.29
CA ALA A 18 -24.43 11.29 8.26
C ALA A 18 -25.87 10.76 8.09
N ALA A 19 -26.20 9.57 8.55
CA ALA A 19 -27.58 9.08 8.48
C ALA A 19 -28.04 8.36 9.74
N VAL A 20 -27.88 8.95 10.93
CA VAL A 20 -28.72 8.65 12.11
C VAL A 20 -28.99 9.95 12.87
N ALA A 21 -29.85 10.79 12.31
CA ALA A 21 -30.49 11.86 13.06
C ALA A 21 -32.00 11.76 12.85
N GLY A 22 -32.67 11.03 13.73
CA GLY A 22 -34.11 11.05 13.85
C GLY A 22 -34.73 9.73 14.23
N LEU A 23 -34.70 9.41 15.50
CA LEU A 23 -35.79 8.90 16.32
C LEU A 23 -35.21 8.47 17.67
N GLY A 24 -35.64 9.16 18.72
CA GLY A 24 -35.14 8.96 20.07
C GLY A 24 -35.52 7.61 20.67
N LEU A 25 -34.50 6.96 21.22
CA LEU A 25 -34.61 6.07 22.38
C LEU A 25 -33.28 6.18 23.11
N ALA A 26 -33.35 6.59 24.39
CA ALA A 26 -32.22 6.71 25.27
C ALA A 26 -31.62 5.32 25.52
N GLY A 27 -30.48 5.04 24.92
CA GLY A 27 -29.62 3.89 25.20
C GLY A 27 -28.17 4.33 25.02
N CYS A 28 -27.33 4.03 25.99
CA CYS A 28 -25.89 4.37 25.98
C CYS A 28 -25.19 3.71 24.79
N ALA A 29 -25.16 4.38 23.64
CA ALA A 29 -24.21 4.04 22.60
C ALA A 29 -22.85 4.68 22.90
N PRO A 30 -21.72 4.00 22.73
CA PRO A 30 -20.41 4.61 22.86
C PRO A 30 -20.26 5.71 21.79
N GLN A 31 -20.02 6.95 22.24
CA GLN A 31 -19.76 8.05 21.34
C GLN A 31 -18.44 7.84 20.62
N THR A 32 -18.44 8.01 19.30
CA THR A 32 -17.19 7.97 18.52
C THR A 32 -16.30 9.17 18.88
N PRO A 33 -14.97 9.08 18.73
CA PRO A 33 -14.05 10.19 19.00
C PRO A 33 -14.40 11.48 18.23
N ALA A 34 -14.98 11.35 17.04
CA ALA A 34 -15.44 12.49 16.22
C ALA A 34 -16.61 13.24 16.87
N ASP A 35 -17.55 12.54 17.52
CA ASP A 35 -18.70 13.16 18.18
C ASP A 35 -18.26 13.99 19.39
N LYS A 36 -17.19 13.58 20.08
CA LYS A 36 -16.60 14.30 21.20
C LYS A 36 -15.81 15.52 20.76
N ALA A 37 -15.17 15.48 19.59
CA ALA A 37 -14.44 16.61 19.03
C ALA A 37 -15.37 17.77 18.63
N MET A 38 -16.57 17.48 18.12
CA MET A 38 -17.56 18.51 17.78
C MET A 38 -18.23 19.15 19.00
N ALA A 39 -18.28 18.46 20.14
CA ALA A 39 -18.90 18.99 21.35
C ALA A 39 -18.04 20.01 22.11
N ASN A 40 -16.79 20.20 21.75
CA ASN A 40 -15.83 21.05 22.48
C ASN A 40 -15.51 22.38 21.80
N THR A 41 -16.32 22.84 20.84
CA THR A 41 -16.13 24.14 20.14
C THR A 41 -16.72 25.32 20.87
N GLY A 42 -16.69 25.35 22.20
CA GLY A 42 -17.30 26.41 23.00
C GLY A 42 -16.53 26.77 24.25
N ASN A 43 -15.31 27.23 24.12
CA ASN A 43 -14.65 28.20 25.01
C ASN A 43 -13.23 28.45 24.48
N GLY A 44 -12.79 29.71 24.39
CA GLY A 44 -11.49 30.12 23.86
C GLY A 44 -10.28 29.68 24.71
N GLY A 45 -10.22 28.38 24.99
CA GLY A 45 -9.08 27.70 25.62
C GLY A 45 -8.06 27.28 24.56
N THR A 46 -6.79 27.37 24.89
CA THR A 46 -5.66 26.86 24.10
C THR A 46 -5.88 25.38 23.81
N THR A 47 -5.91 25.00 22.53
CA THR A 47 -6.02 23.60 22.10
C THR A 47 -4.65 22.94 22.17
N PHE A 48 -4.59 21.60 22.14
CA PHE A 48 -3.31 20.88 22.07
C PHE A 48 -2.50 21.30 20.83
N ALA A 49 -3.15 21.55 19.71
CA ALA A 49 -2.51 22.05 18.49
C ALA A 49 -1.79 23.38 18.69
N ASP A 50 -2.31 24.26 19.55
CA ASP A 50 -1.73 25.58 19.84
C ASP A 50 -0.47 25.47 20.75
N THR A 51 -0.22 24.30 21.33
CA THR A 51 0.98 24.05 22.17
C THR A 51 2.17 23.57 21.36
N ILE A 52 1.97 23.27 20.06
CA ILE A 52 3.02 22.78 19.17
C ILE A 52 3.50 23.95 18.30
N ALA A 53 4.80 24.14 18.24
CA ALA A 53 5.40 25.07 17.29
C ALA A 53 5.39 24.43 15.89
N TRP A 54 4.43 24.83 15.06
CA TRP A 54 4.32 24.37 13.68
C TRP A 54 5.19 25.19 12.75
N ASP A 55 5.99 24.50 11.90
CA ASP A 55 6.82 25.11 10.87
C ASP A 55 6.10 25.24 9.52
N GLY A 56 4.97 24.52 9.38
CA GLY A 56 4.15 24.57 8.18
C GLY A 56 2.82 23.86 8.37
N GLU A 57 1.92 24.04 7.39
CA GLU A 57 0.59 23.46 7.41
C GLU A 57 0.20 22.99 6.01
N TYR A 58 -0.39 21.80 5.93
CA TYR A 58 -0.98 21.21 4.73
C TYR A 58 -2.38 20.67 5.04
N ASP A 59 -3.19 20.46 4.01
CA ASP A 59 -4.47 19.81 4.19
C ASP A 59 -4.29 18.32 4.51
N VAL A 60 -3.39 17.66 3.78
CA VAL A 60 -3.03 16.25 3.97
C VAL A 60 -1.52 16.09 3.95
N VAL A 61 -0.99 15.28 4.87
CA VAL A 61 0.39 14.83 4.82
C VAL A 61 0.42 13.35 4.46
N VAL A 62 1.14 12.99 3.41
CA VAL A 62 1.35 11.59 2.98
C VAL A 62 2.78 11.19 3.29
N ILE A 63 2.97 10.12 4.06
CA ILE A 63 4.28 9.63 4.48
C ILE A 63 4.62 8.39 3.68
N GLY A 64 5.66 8.46 2.86
CA GLY A 64 6.15 7.40 1.97
C GLY A 64 5.75 7.65 0.51
N PHE A 65 6.71 7.82 -0.37
CA PHE A 65 6.51 8.00 -1.80
C PHE A 65 6.76 6.69 -2.55
N GLY A 66 6.01 5.65 -2.17
CA GLY A 66 5.81 4.43 -2.96
C GLY A 66 4.53 4.53 -3.81
N GLY A 67 4.04 3.40 -4.31
CA GLY A 67 2.81 3.37 -5.12
C GLY A 67 1.60 3.90 -4.38
N ALA A 68 1.35 3.40 -3.16
CA ALA A 68 0.21 3.81 -2.35
C ALA A 68 0.25 5.31 -2.00
N GLY A 69 1.44 5.84 -1.66
CA GLY A 69 1.60 7.26 -1.36
C GLY A 69 1.39 8.15 -2.57
N ALA A 70 1.91 7.77 -3.72
CA ALA A 70 1.71 8.48 -4.97
C ALA A 70 0.21 8.56 -5.33
N VAL A 71 -0.51 7.43 -5.24
CA VAL A 71 -1.94 7.37 -5.54
C VAL A 71 -2.72 8.23 -4.54
N SER A 72 -2.47 8.08 -3.24
CA SER A 72 -3.14 8.87 -2.19
C SER A 72 -2.93 10.37 -2.36
N ALA A 73 -1.68 10.80 -2.62
CA ALA A 73 -1.35 12.20 -2.85
C ALA A 73 -2.05 12.78 -4.08
N CYS A 74 -2.08 12.03 -5.20
CA CYS A 74 -2.74 12.45 -6.42
C CYS A 74 -4.25 12.61 -6.24
N TYR A 75 -4.92 11.66 -5.58
CA TYR A 75 -6.36 11.78 -5.34
C TYR A 75 -6.71 12.89 -4.34
N ALA A 76 -5.92 13.08 -3.30
CA ALA A 76 -6.10 14.20 -2.38
C ALA A 76 -5.95 15.56 -3.10
N ALA A 77 -4.93 15.68 -3.96
CA ALA A 77 -4.70 16.88 -4.75
C ALA A 77 -5.79 17.12 -5.81
N ASP A 78 -6.29 16.07 -6.46
CA ASP A 78 -7.41 16.14 -7.43
C ASP A 78 -8.70 16.62 -6.73
N ALA A 79 -8.86 16.28 -5.45
CA ALA A 79 -9.94 16.78 -4.60
C ALA A 79 -9.72 18.22 -4.11
N GLY A 80 -8.62 18.88 -4.49
CA GLY A 80 -8.31 20.27 -4.15
C GLY A 80 -7.48 20.45 -2.88
N ALA A 81 -7.00 19.37 -2.26
CA ALA A 81 -6.17 19.46 -1.07
C ALA A 81 -4.75 19.95 -1.41
N LYS A 82 -4.15 20.72 -0.50
CA LYS A 82 -2.72 21.00 -0.47
C LYS A 82 -2.03 19.84 0.24
N VAL A 83 -1.17 19.12 -0.47
CA VAL A 83 -0.57 17.87 0.00
C VAL A 83 0.93 18.04 0.20
N LEU A 84 1.43 17.59 1.35
CA LEU A 84 2.85 17.30 1.52
C LEU A 84 3.08 15.81 1.41
N LEU A 85 3.87 15.39 0.43
CA LEU A 85 4.31 14.02 0.24
C LEU A 85 5.79 13.90 0.62
N ILE A 86 6.09 13.11 1.64
CA ILE A 86 7.47 12.95 2.13
C ILE A 86 7.99 11.53 1.90
N ASP A 87 9.29 11.42 1.66
CA ASP A 87 10.00 10.15 1.61
C ASP A 87 11.35 10.27 2.32
N LYS A 88 11.75 9.23 3.05
CA LYS A 88 13.09 9.18 3.66
C LYS A 88 14.18 8.83 2.65
N ALA A 89 13.81 8.18 1.54
CA ALA A 89 14.76 7.85 0.48
C ALA A 89 15.26 9.11 -0.24
N PRO A 90 16.49 9.13 -0.74
CA PRO A 90 16.94 10.13 -1.70
C PRO A 90 16.10 10.09 -2.98
N GLN A 91 16.00 11.21 -3.68
CA GLN A 91 15.18 11.36 -4.89
C GLN A 91 15.44 10.25 -5.92
N GLY A 92 16.68 9.90 -6.18
CA GLY A 92 17.04 8.84 -7.13
C GLY A 92 16.75 7.41 -6.63
N MET A 93 16.36 7.23 -5.36
CA MET A 93 16.10 5.93 -4.73
C MET A 93 14.68 5.78 -4.21
N GLY A 94 13.81 6.77 -4.41
CA GLY A 94 12.40 6.72 -4.03
C GLY A 94 11.62 5.69 -4.84
N GLY A 95 10.37 5.43 -4.42
CA GLY A 95 9.44 4.54 -5.11
C GLY A 95 9.05 3.30 -4.32
N GLY A 96 9.67 3.08 -3.16
CA GLY A 96 9.38 1.91 -2.34
C GLY A 96 9.48 0.60 -3.13
N ASN A 97 8.80 -0.44 -2.69
CA ASN A 97 8.78 -1.72 -3.40
C ASN A 97 8.06 -1.65 -4.74
N THR A 98 7.19 -0.67 -4.97
CA THR A 98 6.53 -0.48 -6.28
C THR A 98 7.53 -0.25 -7.41
N ARG A 99 8.67 0.40 -7.13
CA ARG A 99 9.74 0.59 -8.12
C ARG A 99 10.41 -0.73 -8.50
N PHE A 100 10.52 -1.66 -7.55
CA PHE A 100 11.32 -2.88 -7.68
C PHE A 100 10.48 -4.13 -7.97
N CYS A 101 9.15 -4.07 -7.87
CA CYS A 101 8.26 -5.18 -8.14
C CYS A 101 8.22 -5.57 -9.63
N GLY A 102 7.57 -6.69 -9.94
CA GLY A 102 7.35 -7.14 -11.31
C GLY A 102 6.45 -6.25 -12.16
N GLN A 103 6.01 -5.10 -11.65
CA GLN A 103 5.14 -4.13 -12.32
C GLN A 103 3.78 -4.73 -12.73
N ILE A 104 3.40 -5.84 -12.11
CA ILE A 104 2.11 -6.48 -12.29
C ILE A 104 1.08 -5.90 -11.33
N ILE A 105 -0.16 -5.85 -11.79
CA ILE A 105 -1.27 -5.26 -11.05
C ILE A 105 -2.44 -6.22 -11.14
N LEU A 106 -3.10 -6.47 -10.01
CA LEU A 106 -4.31 -7.27 -9.98
C LEU A 106 -5.50 -6.50 -10.53
N ASN A 107 -6.34 -7.18 -11.30
CA ASN A 107 -7.55 -6.63 -11.90
C ASN A 107 -8.64 -7.71 -11.95
N SER A 108 -9.88 -7.29 -12.06
CA SER A 108 -11.02 -8.15 -12.33
C SER A 108 -12.11 -7.39 -13.06
N ASP A 109 -12.98 -8.11 -13.75
CA ASP A 109 -14.20 -7.56 -14.36
C ASP A 109 -15.46 -7.94 -13.54
N ASP A 110 -15.32 -8.76 -12.50
CA ASP A 110 -16.42 -9.32 -11.73
C ASP A 110 -16.20 -9.13 -10.22
N LYS A 111 -16.94 -8.17 -9.66
CA LYS A 111 -16.87 -7.83 -8.23
C LYS A 111 -17.36 -8.98 -7.34
N GLU A 112 -18.48 -9.61 -7.71
CA GLU A 112 -19.08 -10.68 -6.93
C GLU A 112 -18.16 -11.89 -6.86
N ALA A 113 -17.54 -12.26 -7.98
CA ALA A 113 -16.56 -13.33 -8.02
C ALA A 113 -15.33 -12.99 -7.16
N MET A 114 -14.83 -11.74 -7.21
CA MET A 114 -13.72 -11.32 -6.37
C MET A 114 -14.07 -11.32 -4.90
N LEU A 115 -15.27 -10.92 -4.53
CA LEU A 115 -15.72 -10.97 -3.14
C LEU A 115 -15.80 -12.42 -2.64
N ALA A 116 -16.33 -13.35 -3.46
CA ALA A 116 -16.37 -14.77 -3.15
C ALA A 116 -14.95 -15.35 -2.97
N TYR A 117 -14.05 -15.05 -3.90
CA TYR A 117 -12.66 -15.49 -3.85
C TYR A 117 -11.92 -14.98 -2.60
N ASN A 118 -12.04 -13.69 -2.30
CA ASN A 118 -11.40 -13.09 -1.13
C ASN A 118 -11.92 -13.68 0.19
N LYS A 119 -13.24 -13.93 0.28
CA LYS A 119 -13.85 -14.60 1.44
C LYS A 119 -13.35 -16.04 1.59
N ALA A 120 -13.26 -16.77 0.48
CA ALA A 120 -12.74 -18.12 0.49
C ALA A 120 -11.27 -18.19 0.89
N MET A 121 -10.43 -17.23 0.43
CA MET A 121 -9.04 -17.11 0.84
C MET A 121 -8.89 -16.73 2.31
N ALA A 122 -9.73 -15.85 2.82
CA ALA A 122 -9.68 -15.45 4.23
C ALA A 122 -10.03 -16.62 5.16
N GLY A 123 -10.84 -17.58 4.70
CA GLY A 123 -11.22 -18.75 5.50
C GLY A 123 -11.85 -18.35 6.84
N ASP A 124 -11.25 -18.83 7.93
CA ASP A 124 -11.72 -18.53 9.30
C ASP A 124 -11.15 -17.20 9.87
N PHE A 125 -10.31 -16.49 9.12
CA PHE A 125 -9.83 -15.19 9.56
C PHE A 125 -10.95 -14.15 9.51
N ALA A 126 -11.11 -13.44 10.62
CA ALA A 126 -12.09 -12.35 10.71
C ALA A 126 -11.56 -11.12 9.94
N VAL A 127 -12.00 -10.99 8.71
CA VAL A 127 -11.78 -9.78 7.90
C VAL A 127 -13.10 -9.05 7.78
N ASP A 128 -13.05 -7.73 7.92
CA ASP A 128 -14.24 -6.88 7.83
C ASP A 128 -14.89 -6.98 6.44
N ASP A 129 -16.22 -7.21 6.42
CA ASP A 129 -16.99 -7.37 5.17
C ASP A 129 -16.97 -6.12 4.30
N GLU A 130 -16.98 -4.91 4.90
CA GLU A 130 -16.92 -3.65 4.15
C GLU A 130 -15.54 -3.47 3.51
N LEU A 131 -14.49 -3.91 4.20
CA LEU A 131 -13.13 -3.90 3.66
C LEU A 131 -12.99 -4.85 2.46
N MET A 132 -13.53 -6.07 2.58
CA MET A 132 -13.51 -7.03 1.47
C MET A 132 -14.31 -6.53 0.27
N ASP A 133 -15.48 -5.93 0.50
CA ASP A 133 -16.32 -5.35 -0.55
C ASP A 133 -15.59 -4.20 -1.27
N ALA A 134 -14.99 -3.29 -0.51
CA ALA A 134 -14.22 -2.17 -1.05
C ALA A 134 -13.00 -2.65 -1.86
N TYR A 135 -12.32 -3.70 -1.41
CA TYR A 135 -11.19 -4.30 -2.12
C TYR A 135 -11.64 -4.96 -3.44
N ALA A 136 -12.71 -5.75 -3.41
CA ALA A 136 -13.28 -6.37 -4.62
C ALA A 136 -13.73 -5.31 -5.64
N GLU A 137 -14.40 -4.24 -5.19
CA GLU A 137 -14.75 -3.10 -6.04
C GLU A 137 -13.49 -2.42 -6.62
N GLY A 138 -12.46 -2.20 -5.79
CA GLY A 138 -11.21 -1.59 -6.21
C GLY A 138 -10.51 -2.38 -7.33
N LEU A 139 -10.53 -3.71 -7.27
CA LEU A 139 -9.96 -4.57 -8.32
C LEU A 139 -10.64 -4.34 -9.67
N THR A 140 -11.96 -4.10 -9.70
CA THR A 140 -12.68 -3.84 -10.95
C THR A 140 -12.43 -2.43 -11.52
N GLN A 141 -11.88 -1.52 -10.70
CA GLN A 141 -11.59 -0.15 -11.11
C GLN A 141 -10.12 0.05 -11.53
N THR A 142 -9.25 -0.94 -11.32
CA THR A 142 -7.81 -0.79 -11.47
C THR A 142 -7.39 -0.32 -12.86
N LYS A 143 -7.85 -1.00 -13.91
CA LYS A 143 -7.53 -0.62 -15.32
C LYS A 143 -8.06 0.78 -15.65
N THR A 144 -9.30 1.06 -15.27
CA THR A 144 -9.95 2.36 -15.50
C THR A 144 -9.19 3.50 -14.80
N MET A 145 -8.79 3.28 -13.55
CA MET A 145 -7.99 4.24 -12.78
C MET A 145 -6.66 4.53 -13.49
N LEU A 146 -5.94 3.50 -13.91
CA LEU A 146 -4.64 3.66 -14.57
C LEU A 146 -4.75 4.38 -15.90
N ARG A 147 -5.78 4.04 -16.70
CA ARG A 147 -6.03 4.68 -17.98
C ARG A 147 -6.51 6.13 -17.84
N ASP A 148 -7.59 6.33 -17.10
CA ASP A 148 -8.32 7.61 -17.11
C ASP A 148 -7.71 8.65 -16.18
N PHE A 149 -7.14 8.22 -15.05
CA PHE A 149 -6.57 9.14 -14.07
C PHE A 149 -5.05 9.26 -14.20
N PHE A 150 -4.35 8.13 -14.36
CA PHE A 150 -2.89 8.13 -14.48
C PHE A 150 -2.40 8.27 -15.94
N GLY A 151 -3.29 8.20 -16.91
CA GLY A 151 -2.98 8.47 -18.30
C GLY A 151 -2.19 7.35 -19.02
N VAL A 152 -2.33 6.10 -18.56
CA VAL A 152 -1.72 4.95 -19.24
C VAL A 152 -2.46 4.72 -20.57
N PRO A 153 -1.78 4.76 -21.72
CA PRO A 153 -2.39 4.47 -23.02
C PRO A 153 -2.99 3.05 -23.05
N GLU A 154 -4.13 2.88 -23.74
CA GLU A 154 -4.81 1.57 -23.82
C GLU A 154 -3.89 0.50 -24.44
N GLU A 155 -3.11 0.86 -25.44
CA GLU A 155 -2.16 -0.02 -26.13
C GLU A 155 -0.98 -0.49 -25.26
N ASN A 156 -0.76 0.13 -24.10
CA ASN A 156 0.29 -0.27 -23.18
C ASN A 156 -0.17 -1.33 -22.17
N PHE A 157 -1.49 -1.54 -22.07
CA PHE A 157 -1.98 -2.59 -21.20
C PHE A 157 -1.79 -3.96 -21.84
N LEU A 158 -1.14 -4.85 -21.10
CA LEU A 158 -1.16 -6.28 -21.39
C LEU A 158 -2.02 -6.94 -20.33
N ASP A 159 -3.11 -7.56 -20.77
CA ASP A 159 -3.94 -8.41 -19.92
C ASP A 159 -3.51 -9.87 -20.12
N TRP A 160 -2.96 -10.44 -19.07
CA TRP A 160 -2.37 -11.78 -19.12
C TRP A 160 -3.40 -12.89 -19.17
N LYS A 161 -4.67 -12.59 -18.89
CA LYS A 161 -5.78 -13.51 -19.09
C LYS A 161 -6.08 -13.68 -20.57
N GLU A 162 -5.97 -12.60 -21.33
CA GLU A 162 -6.21 -12.60 -22.77
C GLU A 162 -5.00 -13.11 -23.57
N ASP A 163 -3.78 -12.82 -23.10
CA ASP A 163 -2.52 -13.23 -23.73
C ASP A 163 -1.59 -13.96 -22.74
N SER A 164 -1.99 -15.16 -22.34
CA SER A 164 -1.19 -16.03 -21.46
C SER A 164 0.10 -16.52 -22.11
N SER A 165 0.28 -16.35 -23.43
CA SER A 165 1.47 -16.79 -24.15
C SER A 165 2.68 -15.92 -23.88
N ALA A 166 2.49 -14.66 -23.47
CA ALA A 166 3.56 -13.69 -23.34
C ALA A 166 4.47 -13.94 -22.13
N GLN A 167 3.93 -14.45 -21.01
CA GLN A 167 4.75 -14.84 -19.84
C GLN A 167 4.09 -15.95 -19.01
N PRO A 168 4.31 -17.21 -19.36
CA PRO A 168 3.72 -18.36 -18.66
C PRO A 168 3.96 -18.39 -17.15
N MET A 169 5.04 -17.75 -16.68
CA MET A 169 5.43 -17.76 -15.28
C MET A 169 4.47 -16.96 -14.39
N ILE A 170 3.98 -15.81 -14.85
CA ILE A 170 3.06 -14.98 -14.04
C ILE A 170 1.68 -15.61 -13.99
N ALA A 171 1.21 -16.15 -15.11
CA ALA A 171 -0.05 -16.90 -15.18
C ALA A 171 -0.09 -18.13 -14.26
N MET A 172 1.07 -18.63 -13.82
CA MET A 172 1.18 -19.73 -12.87
C MET A 172 0.94 -19.27 -11.41
N PHE A 173 1.12 -18.00 -11.10
CA PHE A 173 1.00 -17.46 -9.73
C PHE A 173 -0.29 -16.71 -9.46
N VAL A 174 -1.08 -16.42 -10.47
CA VAL A 174 -2.34 -15.68 -10.33
C VAL A 174 -3.44 -16.35 -11.14
N PRO A 175 -4.55 -16.78 -10.52
CA PRO A 175 -4.81 -16.71 -9.07
C PRO A 175 -3.96 -17.71 -8.27
N GLU A 176 -3.62 -17.36 -7.03
CA GLU A 176 -2.82 -18.22 -6.15
C GLU A 176 -3.55 -19.53 -5.78
N TYR A 177 -4.87 -19.47 -5.67
CA TYR A 177 -5.74 -20.61 -5.34
C TYR A 177 -6.81 -20.76 -6.42
N PRO A 178 -6.48 -21.30 -7.60
CA PRO A 178 -7.41 -21.41 -8.73
C PRO A 178 -8.60 -22.35 -8.44
N GLU A 179 -8.48 -23.20 -7.43
CA GLU A 179 -9.54 -24.10 -6.97
C GLU A 179 -10.66 -23.41 -6.17
N LEU A 180 -10.45 -22.19 -5.71
CA LEU A 180 -11.45 -21.42 -4.96
C LEU A 180 -12.43 -20.74 -5.90
N GLU A 181 -13.69 -20.63 -5.44
CA GLU A 181 -14.77 -19.95 -6.17
C GLU A 181 -14.36 -18.52 -6.50
N GLY A 182 -14.55 -18.10 -7.75
CA GLY A 182 -14.25 -16.76 -8.25
C GLY A 182 -12.79 -16.50 -8.63
N GLY A 183 -11.88 -17.47 -8.41
CA GLY A 183 -10.47 -17.31 -8.73
C GLY A 183 -10.21 -17.05 -10.22
N ASP A 184 -11.04 -17.59 -11.10
CA ASP A 184 -10.95 -17.40 -12.55
C ASP A 184 -11.29 -15.97 -13.01
N ALA A 185 -11.90 -15.17 -12.16
CA ALA A 185 -12.16 -13.75 -12.43
C ALA A 185 -10.98 -12.83 -12.09
N LEU A 186 -9.98 -13.33 -11.36
CA LEU A 186 -8.77 -12.57 -11.07
C LEU A 186 -7.78 -12.67 -12.23
N HIS A 187 -7.34 -11.54 -12.72
CA HIS A 187 -6.32 -11.46 -13.75
C HIS A 187 -5.26 -10.40 -13.45
N VAL A 188 -4.20 -10.45 -14.21
CA VAL A 188 -3.03 -9.59 -14.05
C VAL A 188 -2.93 -8.65 -15.23
N LEU A 189 -2.73 -7.37 -14.93
CA LEU A 189 -2.37 -6.35 -15.91
C LEU A 189 -0.92 -5.95 -15.73
N THR A 190 -0.30 -5.55 -16.84
CA THR A 190 0.91 -4.72 -16.81
C THR A 190 0.68 -3.46 -17.63
N VAL A 191 1.43 -2.41 -17.34
CA VAL A 191 1.37 -1.12 -18.06
C VAL A 191 2.48 -0.98 -19.08
N SER A 192 3.16 -2.07 -19.40
CA SER A 192 4.28 -2.15 -20.32
C SER A 192 4.56 -3.61 -20.66
N ASP A 193 5.13 -3.86 -21.82
CA ASP A 193 5.63 -5.15 -22.29
C ASP A 193 6.85 -5.67 -21.48
N ASN A 194 7.43 -4.84 -20.64
CA ASN A 194 8.60 -5.16 -19.83
C ASN A 194 8.31 -5.00 -18.34
N VAL A 195 8.13 -6.10 -17.64
CA VAL A 195 7.87 -6.17 -16.19
C VAL A 195 9.07 -5.72 -15.34
N CYS A 196 10.22 -5.43 -15.95
CA CYS A 196 11.44 -5.07 -15.25
C CYS A 196 11.90 -3.62 -15.53
N ASN A 197 11.04 -2.71 -15.94
CA ASN A 197 11.40 -1.34 -16.34
C ASN A 197 10.88 -0.24 -15.39
N SER A 198 10.29 -0.59 -14.27
CA SER A 198 9.65 0.34 -13.33
C SER A 198 8.52 1.18 -13.94
N ALA A 199 7.84 0.70 -14.99
CA ALA A 199 6.85 1.46 -15.72
C ALA A 199 5.71 1.96 -14.83
N LEU A 200 5.19 1.13 -13.95
CA LEU A 200 4.14 1.48 -13.01
C LEU A 200 4.59 2.59 -12.06
N TRP A 201 5.78 2.45 -11.47
CA TRP A 201 6.34 3.49 -10.62
C TRP A 201 6.54 4.81 -11.37
N LYS A 202 7.09 4.76 -12.58
CA LYS A 202 7.28 5.95 -13.43
C LYS A 202 5.96 6.65 -13.73
N THR A 203 4.90 5.89 -14.01
CA THR A 203 3.55 6.41 -14.22
C THR A 203 3.06 7.18 -12.98
N TYR A 204 3.14 6.58 -11.81
CA TYR A 204 2.73 7.22 -10.57
C TYR A 204 3.56 8.46 -10.24
N ARG A 205 4.88 8.36 -10.31
CA ARG A 205 5.79 9.49 -10.09
C ARG A 205 5.49 10.65 -11.04
N ASN A 206 5.34 10.38 -12.33
CA ASN A 206 5.08 11.41 -13.32
C ASN A 206 3.76 12.14 -13.05
N LYS A 207 2.73 11.41 -12.61
CA LYS A 207 1.45 12.03 -12.23
C LYS A 207 1.62 12.96 -11.01
N VAL A 208 2.30 12.50 -9.96
CA VAL A 208 2.61 13.35 -8.78
C VAL A 208 3.33 14.63 -9.21
N MET A 209 4.39 14.48 -10.02
CA MET A 209 5.19 15.64 -10.46
C MET A 209 4.40 16.59 -11.37
N SER A 210 3.40 16.11 -12.10
CA SER A 210 2.51 16.96 -12.90
C SER A 210 1.50 17.76 -12.08
N MET A 211 1.34 17.45 -10.79
CA MET A 211 0.42 18.10 -9.86
C MET A 211 1.17 19.00 -8.84
N SER A 212 2.33 19.52 -9.23
CA SER A 212 3.21 20.31 -8.36
C SER A 212 2.57 21.60 -7.80
N ASP A 213 1.47 22.08 -8.37
CA ASP A 213 0.72 23.21 -7.81
C ASP A 213 0.03 22.84 -6.48
N ASN A 214 -0.30 21.56 -6.28
CA ASN A 214 -1.00 21.06 -5.10
C ASN A 214 -0.19 20.06 -4.27
N ILE A 215 0.88 19.47 -4.81
CA ILE A 215 1.71 18.47 -4.13
C ILE A 215 3.14 18.99 -3.99
N ASP A 216 3.57 19.23 -2.75
CA ASP A 216 4.98 19.42 -2.42
C ASP A 216 5.60 18.07 -2.10
N VAL A 217 6.77 17.77 -2.71
CA VAL A 217 7.49 16.51 -2.47
C VAL A 217 8.80 16.77 -1.75
N TRP A 218 9.00 16.15 -0.59
CA TRP A 218 10.26 16.21 0.15
C TRP A 218 10.91 14.83 0.21
N TYR A 219 12.08 14.71 -0.35
CA TYR A 219 12.95 13.55 -0.22
C TYR A 219 13.93 13.73 0.95
N MET A 220 14.57 12.66 1.40
CA MET A 220 15.48 12.64 2.55
C MET A 220 14.82 13.26 3.80
N SER A 221 13.53 12.99 3.98
CA SER A 221 12.70 13.61 4.99
C SER A 221 11.90 12.54 5.75
N PRO A 222 12.58 11.70 6.56
CA PRO A 222 11.91 10.69 7.35
C PRO A 222 10.95 11.31 8.37
N ALA A 223 9.71 10.81 8.44
CA ALA A 223 8.84 11.08 9.56
C ALA A 223 9.36 10.37 10.81
N THR A 224 9.36 11.06 11.94
CA THR A 224 9.88 10.56 13.22
C THR A 224 8.80 10.35 14.27
N LYS A 225 7.69 11.12 14.16
CA LYS A 225 6.62 11.09 15.16
C LYS A 225 5.30 11.58 14.56
N LEU A 226 4.19 11.02 15.05
CA LEU A 226 2.86 11.56 14.82
C LEU A 226 2.42 12.40 16.02
N PHE A 227 1.86 13.58 15.76
CA PHE A 227 1.23 14.40 16.79
C PHE A 227 -0.22 13.98 16.93
N GLN A 228 -0.57 13.43 18.09
CA GLN A 228 -1.93 13.01 18.41
C GLN A 228 -2.51 13.87 19.51
N ASP A 229 -3.67 14.47 19.26
CA ASP A 229 -4.42 15.19 20.28
C ASP A 229 -4.82 14.23 21.43
N PRO A 230 -4.46 14.52 22.66
CA PRO A 230 -4.65 13.58 23.78
C PRO A 230 -6.12 13.38 24.19
N VAL A 231 -7.01 14.28 23.76
CA VAL A 231 -8.44 14.23 24.10
C VAL A 231 -9.24 13.57 22.99
N SER A 232 -9.15 14.11 21.76
CA SER A 232 -9.88 13.60 20.60
C SER A 232 -9.24 12.35 20.01
N ARG A 233 -7.95 12.09 20.31
CA ARG A 233 -7.14 11.03 19.70
C ARG A 233 -6.86 11.22 18.21
N ALA A 234 -7.27 12.34 17.65
CA ALA A 234 -6.98 12.67 16.25
C ALA A 234 -5.47 12.88 16.03
N VAL A 235 -4.94 12.34 14.94
CA VAL A 235 -3.58 12.66 14.50
C VAL A 235 -3.66 13.97 13.70
N ILE A 236 -2.97 15.00 14.20
CA ILE A 236 -3.08 16.39 13.73
C ILE A 236 -1.83 16.89 13.02
N GLY A 237 -0.79 16.07 12.91
CA GLY A 237 0.45 16.45 12.26
C GLY A 237 1.56 15.44 12.42
N VAL A 238 2.71 15.77 11.89
CA VAL A 238 3.89 14.90 11.83
C VAL A 238 5.16 15.70 12.14
N GLU A 239 6.06 15.08 12.88
CA GLU A 239 7.44 15.53 13.04
C GLU A 239 8.31 14.86 11.99
N ILE A 240 9.14 15.64 11.34
CA ILE A 240 9.98 15.23 10.22
C ILE A 240 11.42 15.64 10.52
N ASP A 241 12.35 14.73 10.30
CA ASP A 241 13.77 15.08 10.23
C ASP A 241 14.08 15.54 8.79
N LYS A 242 14.29 16.82 8.61
CA LYS A 242 14.65 17.41 7.32
C LYS A 242 16.11 17.82 7.32
N ALA A 243 16.97 16.94 6.83
CA ALA A 243 18.43 17.17 6.78
C ALA A 243 19.06 17.46 8.15
N GLY A 244 18.58 16.80 9.20
CA GLY A 244 19.06 16.97 10.58
C GLY A 244 18.36 18.07 11.37
N GLU A 245 17.40 18.77 10.77
CA GLU A 245 16.53 19.74 11.44
C GLU A 245 15.15 19.14 11.70
N THR A 246 14.66 19.28 12.92
CA THR A 246 13.29 18.86 13.26
C THR A 246 12.29 19.87 12.73
N VAL A 247 11.36 19.42 11.91
CA VAL A 247 10.29 20.23 11.30
C VAL A 247 8.94 19.63 11.68
N ASN A 248 8.05 20.44 12.25
CA ASN A 248 6.71 20.05 12.65
C ASN A 248 5.69 20.53 11.63
N ILE A 249 5.01 19.61 10.98
CA ILE A 249 4.01 19.92 9.95
C ILE A 249 2.62 19.57 10.48
N ARG A 250 1.74 20.56 10.46
CA ARG A 250 0.32 20.38 10.76
C ARG A 250 -0.41 19.76 9.57
N ALA A 251 -1.23 18.76 9.82
CA ALA A 251 -2.14 18.15 8.85
C ALA A 251 -3.59 18.46 9.24
N LYS A 252 -4.26 19.32 8.48
CA LYS A 252 -5.63 19.78 8.82
C LYS A 252 -6.66 18.67 8.72
N ASN A 253 -6.56 17.83 7.69
CA ASN A 253 -7.52 16.77 7.40
C ASN A 253 -6.99 15.37 7.76
N GLY A 254 -5.69 15.26 8.05
CA GLY A 254 -5.09 14.01 8.51
C GLY A 254 -3.78 13.64 7.84
N VAL A 255 -3.25 12.50 8.29
CA VAL A 255 -1.99 11.93 7.83
C VAL A 255 -2.27 10.56 7.22
N VAL A 256 -1.74 10.32 6.02
CA VAL A 256 -1.82 9.03 5.32
C VAL A 256 -0.46 8.34 5.44
N MET A 257 -0.42 7.17 6.07
CA MET A 257 0.81 6.39 6.24
C MET A 257 0.93 5.33 5.15
N THR A 258 1.93 5.44 4.28
CA THR A 258 2.22 4.53 3.18
C THR A 258 3.69 4.13 3.17
N ILE A 259 4.22 3.82 4.34
CA ILE A 259 5.66 3.78 4.66
C ILE A 259 6.30 2.43 4.27
N GLY A 260 5.52 1.47 3.79
CA GLY A 260 6.00 0.12 3.49
C GLY A 260 6.19 -0.74 4.75
N GLY A 261 6.95 -1.80 4.61
CA GLY A 261 7.15 -2.82 5.63
C GLY A 261 8.40 -2.61 6.49
N PHE A 262 8.90 -3.73 7.05
CA PHE A 262 10.05 -3.75 7.96
C PHE A 262 11.14 -4.74 7.53
N GLU A 263 11.10 -5.24 6.32
CA GLU A 263 11.95 -6.32 5.80
C GLU A 263 13.46 -6.01 5.87
N ASN A 264 13.85 -4.72 5.92
CA ASN A 264 15.25 -4.32 6.12
C ASN A 264 15.62 -4.06 7.59
N ASN A 265 14.71 -4.31 8.53
CA ASN A 265 14.97 -4.23 9.97
C ASN A 265 15.19 -5.64 10.53
N LYS A 266 16.44 -6.05 10.66
CA LYS A 266 16.80 -7.41 11.10
C LYS A 266 16.16 -7.79 12.43
N GLN A 267 16.07 -6.86 13.38
CA GLN A 267 15.48 -7.13 14.69
C GLN A 267 13.98 -7.41 14.56
N MET A 268 13.24 -6.59 13.79
CA MET A 268 11.81 -6.81 13.57
C MET A 268 11.54 -8.09 12.78
N VAL A 269 12.38 -8.41 11.82
CA VAL A 269 12.29 -9.66 11.06
C VAL A 269 12.50 -10.87 11.98
N GLU A 270 13.46 -10.80 12.89
CA GLU A 270 13.67 -11.85 13.89
C GLU A 270 12.52 -11.93 14.88
N ASP A 271 12.07 -10.80 15.43
CA ASP A 271 11.05 -10.75 16.48
C ASP A 271 9.66 -11.18 15.97
N PHE A 272 9.27 -10.77 14.77
CA PHE A 272 7.95 -11.06 14.22
C PHE A 272 7.89 -12.30 13.36
N LEU A 273 8.93 -12.56 12.56
CA LEU A 273 8.94 -13.67 11.57
C LEU A 273 9.77 -14.87 12.03
N GLY A 274 10.55 -14.74 13.10
CA GLY A 274 11.46 -15.79 13.57
C GLY A 274 12.63 -16.06 12.61
N LEU A 275 12.89 -15.18 11.65
CA LEU A 275 13.92 -15.35 10.63
C LEU A 275 15.23 -14.69 11.07
N THR A 276 16.26 -15.50 11.33
CA THR A 276 17.60 -15.00 11.69
C THR A 276 18.42 -14.58 10.47
N LYS A 277 18.01 -15.01 9.27
CA LYS A 277 18.66 -14.68 8.00
C LYS A 277 17.58 -14.40 6.96
N SER A 278 17.62 -13.21 6.38
CA SER A 278 16.77 -12.80 5.27
C SER A 278 17.55 -11.93 4.31
N THR A 279 17.20 -12.00 3.04
CA THR A 279 17.72 -11.10 2.01
C THR A 279 16.53 -10.45 1.34
N PRO A 280 16.08 -9.28 1.83
CA PRO A 280 14.93 -8.61 1.28
C PRO A 280 15.16 -8.24 -0.18
N ALA A 281 14.15 -8.46 -1.02
CA ALA A 281 14.08 -7.90 -2.36
C ALA A 281 13.38 -6.53 -2.29
N GLY A 282 13.75 -5.59 -3.14
CA GLY A 282 13.09 -4.30 -3.24
C GLY A 282 13.88 -3.14 -2.67
N THR A 283 13.17 -2.17 -2.09
CA THR A 283 13.79 -0.98 -1.53
C THR A 283 14.61 -1.27 -0.27
N LEU A 284 15.67 -0.50 -0.05
CA LEU A 284 16.49 -0.58 1.17
C LEU A 284 15.88 0.20 2.35
N PHE A 285 14.78 0.93 2.13
CA PHE A 285 14.26 1.92 3.07
C PHE A 285 13.08 1.43 3.91
N ASN A 286 12.59 0.21 3.71
CA ASN A 286 11.53 -0.38 4.54
C ASN A 286 12.11 -0.92 5.84
N THR A 287 12.18 -0.06 6.89
CA THR A 287 12.83 -0.35 8.17
C THR A 287 11.86 -0.35 9.37
N GLY A 288 10.54 -0.38 9.10
CA GLY A 288 9.51 -0.52 10.13
C GLY A 288 9.20 0.76 10.91
N ASP A 289 9.55 1.93 10.38
CA ASP A 289 9.27 3.20 11.07
C ASP A 289 7.77 3.42 11.27
N GLY A 290 6.96 2.99 10.29
CA GLY A 290 5.50 3.05 10.35
C GLY A 290 4.93 2.27 11.53
N VAL A 291 5.45 1.10 11.81
CA VAL A 291 5.01 0.26 12.94
C VAL A 291 5.21 1.02 14.26
N LYS A 292 6.40 1.59 14.46
CA LYS A 292 6.73 2.35 15.68
C LYS A 292 5.83 3.58 15.86
N MET A 293 5.64 4.35 14.79
CA MET A 293 4.82 5.56 14.84
C MET A 293 3.33 5.24 15.06
N ALA A 294 2.80 4.22 14.40
CA ALA A 294 1.41 3.81 14.55
C ALA A 294 1.12 3.29 15.98
N MET A 295 1.99 2.43 16.51
CA MET A 295 1.90 1.98 17.91
C MET A 295 1.97 3.15 18.88
N GLY A 296 2.80 4.16 18.59
CA GLY A 296 2.93 5.36 19.43
C GLY A 296 1.63 6.17 19.56
N VAL A 297 0.69 6.01 18.62
CA VAL A 297 -0.64 6.64 18.67
C VAL A 297 -1.76 5.63 18.99
N GLY A 298 -1.40 4.41 19.38
CA GLY A 298 -2.32 3.40 19.89
C GLY A 298 -2.91 2.48 18.83
N ALA A 299 -2.26 2.30 17.70
CA ALA A 299 -2.61 1.26 16.74
C ALA A 299 -2.18 -0.12 17.24
N ASP A 300 -2.96 -1.12 16.92
CA ASP A 300 -2.63 -2.52 17.16
C ASP A 300 -1.87 -3.12 15.97
N LEU A 301 -1.20 -4.24 16.21
CA LEU A 301 -0.54 -5.05 15.20
C LEU A 301 -1.37 -6.30 14.93
N TRP A 302 -1.43 -6.70 13.66
CA TRP A 302 -2.20 -7.84 13.22
C TRP A 302 -1.42 -8.66 12.19
N HIS A 303 -1.39 -9.98 12.36
CA HIS A 303 -0.71 -10.93 11.46
C HIS A 303 0.74 -10.58 11.13
N MET A 304 1.51 -10.17 12.14
CA MET A 304 2.90 -9.75 11.95
C MET A 304 3.83 -10.88 11.54
N GLU A 305 3.41 -12.14 11.74
CA GLU A 305 4.08 -13.36 11.30
C GLU A 305 3.88 -13.66 9.81
N ALA A 306 2.89 -13.02 9.18
CA ALA A 306 2.63 -13.21 7.76
C ALA A 306 3.55 -12.35 6.89
N TYR A 307 4.19 -12.96 5.92
CA TYR A 307 5.06 -12.26 4.97
C TYR A 307 5.00 -12.91 3.59
N GLU A 308 5.18 -12.08 2.59
CA GLU A 308 5.41 -12.52 1.22
C GLU A 308 6.88 -12.92 1.07
N GLY A 309 7.14 -14.22 1.02
CA GLY A 309 8.47 -14.78 0.81
C GLY A 309 8.62 -15.30 -0.61
N ASN A 310 9.38 -14.62 -1.44
CA ASN A 310 9.82 -15.17 -2.71
C ASN A 310 10.99 -16.12 -2.46
N CYS A 311 10.72 -17.10 -1.64
CA CYS A 311 11.72 -17.94 -0.98
C CYS A 311 12.06 -19.17 -1.78
N PHE A 312 11.39 -19.37 -2.88
CA PHE A 312 11.71 -20.49 -3.65
C PHE A 312 13.07 -20.37 -4.26
N ALA A 313 13.69 -21.46 -4.36
CA ALA A 313 14.77 -21.82 -5.23
C ALA A 313 14.99 -20.94 -6.47
N LEU A 314 14.20 -19.90 -6.59
CA LEU A 314 14.33 -18.77 -7.48
C LEU A 314 15.42 -17.79 -7.05
N GLY A 315 16.39 -18.24 -6.23
CA GLY A 315 17.46 -17.42 -5.70
C GLY A 315 17.69 -16.17 -6.53
N GLY A 316 17.28 -15.01 -6.02
CA GLY A 316 17.34 -13.76 -6.76
C GLY A 316 18.46 -12.88 -6.24
N ILE A 317 19.22 -12.27 -7.12
CA ILE A 317 20.09 -11.16 -6.77
C ILE A 317 19.42 -9.90 -7.25
N SER A 318 19.10 -9.00 -6.32
CA SER A 318 18.54 -7.70 -6.65
C SER A 318 19.62 -6.64 -6.69
N PHE A 319 19.72 -5.88 -7.77
CA PHE A 319 20.60 -4.73 -7.89
C PHE A 319 19.78 -3.46 -8.06
N VAL A 320 20.09 -2.43 -7.29
CA VAL A 320 19.68 -1.06 -7.60
C VAL A 320 20.67 -0.51 -8.62
N VAL A 321 20.21 -0.26 -9.83
CA VAL A 321 21.12 0.11 -10.93
C VAL A 321 21.23 1.61 -11.05
N ASN A 322 20.13 2.33 -11.23
CA ASN A 322 20.12 3.80 -11.33
C ASN A 322 18.68 4.34 -11.19
N GLU A 323 18.49 5.64 -11.37
CA GLU A 323 17.18 6.30 -11.24
C GLU A 323 16.13 5.78 -12.24
N ASP A 324 16.56 5.45 -13.46
CA ASP A 324 15.68 4.98 -14.52
C ASP A 324 15.47 3.48 -14.55
N GLN A 325 16.29 2.74 -13.82
CA GLN A 325 16.23 1.30 -13.73
C GLN A 325 15.92 0.91 -12.29
N HIS A 326 15.05 -0.07 -12.12
CA HIS A 326 14.83 -0.66 -10.82
C HIS A 326 15.85 -1.76 -10.52
N ALA A 327 15.76 -2.37 -9.37
CA ALA A 327 16.54 -3.56 -9.07
C ALA A 327 16.23 -4.65 -10.11
N LYS A 328 17.27 -5.23 -10.66
CA LYS A 328 17.10 -6.48 -11.41
C LYS A 328 17.10 -7.62 -10.42
N THR A 329 15.99 -8.31 -10.33
CA THR A 329 15.95 -9.62 -9.71
C THR A 329 16.29 -10.63 -10.79
N PHE A 330 17.41 -11.30 -10.66
CA PHE A 330 17.69 -12.47 -11.46
C PHE A 330 17.00 -13.66 -10.82
N ASN A 331 15.83 -13.98 -11.33
CA ASN A 331 15.24 -15.27 -11.05
C ASN A 331 16.10 -16.31 -11.73
N ASP A 332 16.48 -17.32 -10.99
CA ASP A 332 17.20 -18.44 -11.56
C ASP A 332 16.26 -19.26 -12.43
N LEU A 333 16.36 -19.04 -13.73
CA LEU A 333 15.52 -19.71 -14.74
C LEU A 333 15.75 -21.23 -14.82
N ARG A 334 16.65 -21.80 -14.02
CA ARG A 334 16.85 -23.25 -13.93
C ARG A 334 15.57 -23.98 -13.58
N ASN A 335 14.67 -23.36 -12.85
CA ASN A 335 13.37 -23.92 -12.49
C ASN A 335 12.44 -24.11 -13.68
N LEU A 336 12.66 -23.39 -14.78
CA LEU A 336 11.83 -23.49 -15.99
C LEU A 336 12.31 -24.58 -16.97
N SER A 337 13.52 -25.10 -16.78
CA SER A 337 14.16 -26.01 -17.74
C SER A 337 14.69 -27.32 -17.16
N GLY A 338 14.48 -27.58 -15.88
CA GLY A 338 15.00 -28.78 -15.22
C GLY A 338 14.20 -29.22 -13.99
N SER A 339 14.51 -30.38 -13.47
CA SER A 339 14.01 -30.84 -12.18
C SER A 339 14.80 -30.20 -11.05
N VAL A 340 14.12 -29.59 -10.12
CA VAL A 340 14.70 -28.94 -8.93
C VAL A 340 14.22 -29.69 -7.69
N ILE A 341 15.10 -29.87 -6.72
CA ILE A 341 14.77 -30.34 -5.38
C ILE A 341 15.28 -29.28 -4.40
N VAL A 342 14.38 -28.76 -3.57
CA VAL A 342 14.74 -27.85 -2.49
C VAL A 342 15.04 -28.65 -1.23
N VAL A 343 16.23 -28.42 -0.69
CA VAL A 343 16.68 -29.09 0.53
C VAL A 343 17.02 -28.05 1.60
N GLY A 344 16.73 -28.39 2.85
CA GLY A 344 17.18 -27.63 4.01
C GLY A 344 18.70 -27.71 4.22
N ASN A 345 19.17 -26.99 5.22
CA ASN A 345 20.60 -26.97 5.56
C ASN A 345 21.16 -28.34 5.97
N GLY A 346 20.32 -29.26 6.42
CA GLY A 346 20.65 -30.64 6.76
C GLY A 346 20.61 -31.61 5.56
N GLY A 347 20.21 -31.13 4.38
CA GLY A 347 20.06 -31.95 3.18
C GLY A 347 18.71 -32.66 3.06
N GLU A 348 17.79 -32.46 3.99
CA GLU A 348 16.43 -33.00 3.97
C GLU A 348 15.55 -32.20 2.98
N ARG A 349 14.65 -32.92 2.29
CA ARG A 349 13.63 -32.30 1.43
C ARG A 349 12.46 -31.81 2.28
N ASN A 350 12.16 -30.50 2.21
CA ASN A 350 11.19 -29.87 3.08
C ASN A 350 9.92 -29.44 2.37
N LEU A 351 9.88 -29.46 1.03
CA LEU A 351 8.74 -28.97 0.32
C LEU A 351 8.46 -29.76 -0.98
N ARG A 352 7.27 -29.52 -1.51
CA ARG A 352 6.84 -30.05 -2.80
C ARG A 352 7.02 -28.98 -3.85
N GLU A 353 7.98 -29.16 -4.74
CA GLU A 353 8.37 -28.21 -5.77
C GLU A 353 7.37 -28.16 -6.95
N ASP A 354 6.40 -29.06 -6.98
CA ASP A 354 5.35 -29.13 -7.99
C ASP A 354 4.09 -28.29 -7.67
N VAL A 355 4.10 -27.55 -6.57
CA VAL A 355 3.03 -26.64 -6.16
C VAL A 355 3.47 -25.19 -6.38
N TYR A 356 3.40 -24.74 -7.63
CA TYR A 356 3.99 -23.46 -8.06
C TYR A 356 3.11 -22.23 -7.88
N ASN A 357 1.81 -22.42 -7.70
CA ASN A 357 0.84 -21.33 -7.72
C ASN A 357 0.57 -20.73 -6.34
N ARG A 358 1.43 -20.99 -5.36
CA ARG A 358 1.23 -20.48 -3.99
C ARG A 358 2.48 -19.79 -3.50
N HIS A 359 2.33 -18.55 -3.03
CA HIS A 359 3.38 -17.78 -2.42
C HIS A 359 3.62 -18.22 -0.97
N GLY A 360 4.85 -18.10 -0.49
CA GLY A 360 5.17 -18.29 0.93
C GLY A 360 5.15 -19.74 1.44
N HIS A 361 5.08 -20.72 0.58
CA HIS A 361 5.16 -22.12 0.97
C HIS A 361 6.62 -22.58 1.15
N VAL A 362 7.22 -22.24 2.27
CA VAL A 362 8.52 -22.76 2.69
C VAL A 362 8.46 -23.27 4.11
#